data_2d05b1f24e831e1f0e516e98f509fe2a
#
_entry.id   2d05b1f24e831e1f0e516e98f509fe2a
#
_cell.length_a   1.000
_cell.length_b   1.000
_cell.length_c   1.000
_cell.angle_alpha   90.00
_cell.angle_beta   90.00
_cell.angle_gamma   90.00
#
_symmetry.space_group_name_H-M   'P 1'
#
loop_
_entity.id
_entity.type
_entity.pdbx_description
1 polymer ?
#
loop_
_entity_poly.entity_id
_entity_poly.type
_entity_poly.pdbx_seq_one_letter_code
_entity_poly.pdbx_strand_id
1 'polypeptide(L)'
;MENKNIQKTTAEESSDIFAVAEDQDKKNAAIDYAAFVMQLARPLVHDEKTYTELTFNFEDLSGNDSLAIERELQMLGHTVIVANFDSEYLIRVCGKACTEKLGLDALGKLSIRDFNRLRNTVRGFLSRKE
;
A
#
# COMPACT_ATOMS: atom_id res chain seq x y z
N MET A 1 -25.13 1.42 -35.56
CA MET A 1 -23.71 1.74 -35.50
C MET A 1 -23.28 2.20 -34.10
N GLU A 2 -24.07 3.09 -33.49
CA GLU A 2 -23.74 3.56 -32.13
C GLU A 2 -23.71 2.43 -31.11
N ASN A 3 -24.63 1.45 -31.23
CA ASN A 3 -24.68 0.31 -30.31
C ASN A 3 -23.43 -0.56 -30.39
N LYS A 4 -22.87 -0.72 -31.62
CA LYS A 4 -21.65 -1.50 -31.78
C LYS A 4 -20.46 -0.80 -31.13
N ASN A 5 -20.40 0.53 -31.24
CA ASN A 5 -19.33 1.30 -30.61
C ASN A 5 -19.43 1.24 -29.10
N ILE A 6 -20.62 1.33 -28.53
CA ILE A 6 -20.85 1.23 -27.09
C ILE A 6 -20.46 -0.14 -26.59
N GLN A 7 -20.85 -1.21 -27.27
CA GLN A 7 -20.49 -2.57 -26.88
C GLN A 7 -18.97 -2.78 -26.95
N LYS A 8 -18.33 -2.27 -28.00
CA LYS A 8 -16.89 -2.37 -28.16
C LYS A 8 -16.17 -1.65 -27.06
N THR A 9 -16.62 -0.45 -26.66
CA THR A 9 -16.03 0.31 -25.58
C THR A 9 -16.15 -0.44 -24.26
N THR A 10 -17.32 -1.01 -23.98
CA THR A 10 -17.54 -1.78 -22.75
C THR A 10 -16.63 -3.02 -22.70
N ALA A 11 -16.48 -3.72 -23.82
CA ALA A 11 -15.61 -4.90 -23.89
C ALA A 11 -14.15 -4.50 -23.69
N GLU A 12 -13.74 -3.38 -24.28
CA GLU A 12 -12.38 -2.87 -24.10
C GLU A 12 -12.13 -2.48 -22.66
N GLU A 13 -13.09 -1.82 -22.02
CA GLU A 13 -12.98 -1.46 -20.61
C GLU A 13 -12.83 -2.70 -19.72
N SER A 14 -13.62 -3.75 -19.98
CA SER A 14 -13.54 -4.99 -19.24
C SER A 14 -12.18 -5.67 -19.44
N SER A 15 -11.68 -5.70 -20.67
CA SER A 15 -10.37 -6.25 -20.98
C SER A 15 -9.27 -5.46 -20.30
N ASP A 16 -9.37 -4.14 -20.28
CA ASP A 16 -8.40 -3.27 -19.65
C ASP A 16 -8.37 -3.48 -18.15
N ILE A 17 -9.52 -3.68 -17.52
CA ILE A 17 -9.59 -3.95 -16.08
C ILE A 17 -8.88 -5.26 -15.77
N PHE A 18 -9.10 -6.32 -16.53
CA PHE A 18 -8.41 -7.60 -16.34
C PHE A 18 -6.92 -7.49 -16.60
N ALA A 19 -6.53 -6.77 -17.65
CA ALA A 19 -5.12 -6.58 -17.98
C ALA A 19 -4.41 -5.80 -16.87
N VAL A 20 -5.05 -4.77 -16.32
CA VAL A 20 -4.48 -4.00 -15.20
C VAL A 20 -4.32 -4.88 -13.97
N ALA A 21 -5.29 -5.74 -13.67
CA ALA A 21 -5.19 -6.66 -12.53
C ALA A 21 -4.03 -7.65 -12.72
N GLU A 22 -3.88 -8.20 -13.92
CA GLU A 22 -2.76 -9.11 -14.23
C GLU A 22 -1.42 -8.41 -14.12
N ASP A 23 -1.33 -7.17 -14.63
CA ASP A 23 -0.12 -6.38 -14.54
C ASP A 23 0.23 -6.05 -13.08
N GLN A 24 -0.77 -5.76 -12.27
CA GLN A 24 -0.57 -5.53 -10.84
C GLN A 24 -0.03 -6.77 -10.15
N ASP A 25 -0.58 -7.94 -10.44
CA ASP A 25 -0.10 -9.20 -9.88
C ASP A 25 1.33 -9.49 -10.31
N LYS A 26 1.67 -9.26 -11.58
CA LYS A 26 3.02 -9.43 -12.08
C LYS A 26 3.99 -8.46 -11.42
N LYS A 27 3.59 -7.20 -11.26
CA LYS A 27 4.40 -6.20 -10.59
C LYS A 27 4.61 -6.55 -9.12
N ASN A 28 3.56 -7.03 -8.45
CA ASN A 28 3.66 -7.45 -7.06
C ASN A 28 4.60 -8.65 -6.91
N ALA A 29 4.55 -9.59 -7.85
CA ALA A 29 5.46 -10.73 -7.87
C ALA A 29 6.92 -10.32 -8.08
N ALA A 30 7.15 -9.17 -8.76
CA ALA A 30 8.48 -8.66 -9.02
C ALA A 30 8.96 -7.65 -7.97
N ILE A 31 8.12 -7.28 -7.00
CA ILE A 31 8.48 -6.31 -5.97
C ILE A 31 9.53 -6.89 -5.03
N ASP A 32 10.58 -6.13 -4.81
CA ASP A 32 11.54 -6.42 -3.76
C ASP A 32 11.05 -5.75 -2.47
N TYR A 33 10.48 -6.54 -1.57
CA TYR A 33 9.93 -6.01 -0.33
C TYR A 33 10.99 -5.59 0.69
N ALA A 34 12.26 -5.93 0.45
CA ALA A 34 13.36 -5.43 1.26
C ALA A 34 13.79 -4.03 0.86
N ALA A 35 13.48 -3.62 -0.37
CA ALA A 35 13.85 -2.30 -0.88
C ALA A 35 12.78 -1.78 -1.84
N PHE A 36 11.56 -1.62 -1.32
CA PHE A 36 10.45 -1.14 -2.12
C PHE A 36 10.49 0.39 -2.18
N VAL A 37 10.67 0.93 -3.39
CA VAL A 37 10.67 2.38 -3.64
C VAL A 37 9.35 2.76 -4.28
N MET A 38 8.59 3.63 -3.63
CA MET A 38 7.30 4.10 -4.13
C MET A 38 7.46 5.54 -4.62
N GLN A 39 7.22 5.75 -5.92
CA GLN A 39 7.17 7.10 -6.49
C GLN A 39 5.81 7.71 -6.14
N LEU A 40 5.84 8.92 -5.60
CA LEU A 40 4.62 9.58 -5.16
C LEU A 40 3.96 10.34 -6.32
N ALA A 41 2.64 10.16 -6.46
CA ALA A 41 1.86 10.92 -7.44
C ALA A 41 1.78 12.39 -7.05
N ARG A 42 1.81 12.66 -5.74
CA ARG A 42 1.83 14.02 -5.20
C ARG A 42 2.95 14.11 -4.16
N PRO A 43 3.84 15.11 -4.24
CA PRO A 43 4.90 15.26 -3.26
C PRO A 43 4.34 15.34 -1.84
N LEU A 44 5.06 14.73 -0.90
CA LEU A 44 4.73 14.76 0.52
C LEU A 44 5.62 15.77 1.22
N VAL A 45 5.00 16.73 1.88
CA VAL A 45 5.73 17.73 2.68
C VAL A 45 5.52 17.41 4.15
N HIS A 46 6.63 17.20 4.86
CA HIS A 46 6.59 16.90 6.29
C HIS A 46 7.86 17.42 6.94
N ASP A 47 7.70 18.16 8.05
CA ASP A 47 8.80 18.76 8.80
C ASP A 47 9.77 19.54 7.88
N GLU A 48 9.20 20.38 7.03
CA GLU A 48 9.92 21.27 6.10
C GLU A 48 10.71 20.52 5.02
N LYS A 49 10.54 19.20 4.91
CA LYS A 49 11.14 18.39 3.86
C LYS A 49 10.08 17.96 2.85
N THR A 50 10.48 17.92 1.59
CA THR A 50 9.61 17.46 0.50
C THR A 50 10.12 16.13 -0.01
N TYR A 51 9.22 15.15 -0.05
CA TYR A 51 9.53 13.80 -0.53
C TYR A 51 8.79 13.58 -1.84
N THR A 52 9.50 13.10 -2.85
CA THR A 52 8.92 12.69 -4.12
C THR A 52 8.86 11.16 -4.23
N GLU A 53 9.56 10.46 -3.35
CA GLU A 53 9.53 9.01 -3.26
C GLU A 53 9.75 8.60 -1.80
N LEU A 54 9.28 7.41 -1.46
CA LEU A 54 9.51 6.81 -0.15
C LEU A 54 10.01 5.39 -0.34
N THR A 55 10.87 4.94 0.58
CA THR A 55 11.45 3.62 0.54
C THR A 55 11.05 2.83 1.78
N PHE A 56 10.69 1.56 1.58
CA PHE A 56 10.21 0.69 2.65
C PHE A 56 10.99 -0.63 2.61
N ASN A 57 11.35 -1.12 3.80
CA ASN A 57 11.93 -2.45 3.95
C ASN A 57 10.98 -3.29 4.81
N PHE A 58 10.04 -3.97 4.16
CA PHE A 58 9.06 -4.80 4.86
C PHE A 58 9.69 -6.08 5.40
N GLU A 59 10.72 -6.59 4.74
CA GLU A 59 11.38 -7.83 5.15
C GLU A 59 12.13 -7.70 6.47
N ASP A 60 12.44 -6.48 6.88
CA ASP A 60 13.13 -6.21 8.15
C ASP A 60 12.22 -6.34 9.37
N LEU A 61 10.91 -6.39 9.15
CA LEU A 61 9.94 -6.47 10.24
C LEU A 61 9.81 -7.91 10.74
N SER A 62 9.51 -8.04 12.03
CA SER A 62 9.35 -9.33 12.69
C SER A 62 7.95 -9.47 13.28
N GLY A 63 7.64 -10.66 13.79
CA GLY A 63 6.40 -10.90 14.52
C GLY A 63 6.24 -9.99 15.72
N ASN A 64 7.35 -9.61 16.37
CA ASN A 64 7.30 -8.68 17.48
C ASN A 64 6.78 -7.30 17.05
N ASP A 65 7.11 -6.87 15.84
CA ASP A 65 6.57 -5.62 15.30
C ASP A 65 5.05 -5.72 15.12
N SER A 66 4.58 -6.84 14.62
CA SER A 66 3.14 -7.09 14.47
C SER A 66 2.42 -7.04 15.82
N LEU A 67 2.96 -7.72 16.81
CA LEU A 67 2.37 -7.74 18.15
C LEU A 67 2.36 -6.35 18.77
N ALA A 68 3.42 -5.58 18.57
CA ALA A 68 3.50 -4.21 19.09
C ALA A 68 2.42 -3.32 18.46
N ILE A 69 2.17 -3.48 17.16
CA ILE A 69 1.12 -2.74 16.46
C ILE A 69 -0.25 -3.10 17.02
N GLU A 70 -0.52 -4.39 17.21
CA GLU A 70 -1.80 -4.84 17.75
C GLU A 70 -2.05 -4.31 19.16
N ARG A 71 -1.00 -4.30 20.02
CA ARG A 71 -1.12 -3.74 21.35
C ARG A 71 -1.40 -2.24 21.31
N GLU A 72 -0.73 -1.51 20.43
CA GLU A 72 -0.97 -0.08 20.27
C GLU A 72 -2.42 0.19 19.87
N LEU A 73 -2.91 -0.56 18.89
CA LEU A 73 -4.29 -0.41 18.42
C LEU A 73 -5.30 -0.76 19.50
N GLN A 74 -5.03 -1.81 20.26
CA GLN A 74 -5.91 -2.20 21.37
C GLN A 74 -5.99 -1.09 22.42
N MET A 75 -4.86 -0.45 22.74
CA MET A 75 -4.84 0.68 23.67
C MET A 75 -5.63 1.86 23.16
N LEU A 76 -5.72 2.03 21.83
CA LEU A 76 -6.52 3.08 21.21
C LEU A 76 -7.99 2.69 21.03
N GLY A 77 -8.38 1.51 21.51
CA GLY A 77 -9.75 1.03 21.41
C GLY A 77 -10.11 0.42 20.07
N HIS A 78 -9.11 0.12 19.25
CA HIS A 78 -9.31 -0.47 17.93
C HIS A 78 -9.00 -1.96 17.96
N THR A 79 -9.98 -2.79 17.62
CA THR A 79 -9.82 -4.25 17.57
C THR A 79 -9.47 -4.66 16.14
N VAL A 80 -8.34 -5.34 15.98
CA VAL A 80 -7.93 -5.89 14.69
C VAL A 80 -8.56 -7.27 14.54
N ILE A 81 -9.47 -7.41 13.58
CA ILE A 81 -10.14 -8.69 13.32
C ILE A 81 -9.42 -9.44 12.21
N VAL A 82 -9.17 -8.78 11.08
CA VAL A 82 -8.38 -9.34 9.98
C VAL A 82 -7.28 -8.34 9.64
N ALA A 83 -6.07 -8.64 10.08
CA ALA A 83 -4.95 -7.71 9.98
C ALA A 83 -4.69 -7.26 8.54
N ASN A 84 -4.73 -8.21 7.59
CA ASN A 84 -4.41 -7.91 6.19
C ASN A 84 -5.43 -6.98 5.51
N PHE A 85 -6.57 -6.73 6.14
CA PHE A 85 -7.60 -5.83 5.63
C PHE A 85 -7.90 -4.67 6.58
N ASP A 86 -7.08 -4.49 7.60
CA ASP A 86 -7.26 -3.44 8.58
C ASP A 86 -6.34 -2.27 8.24
N SER A 87 -6.92 -1.15 7.82
CA SER A 87 -6.16 0.01 7.37
C SER A 87 -5.26 0.59 8.46
N GLU A 88 -5.75 0.59 9.70
CA GLU A 88 -4.96 1.09 10.83
C GLU A 88 -3.74 0.21 11.10
N TYR A 89 -3.92 -1.11 10.95
CA TYR A 89 -2.82 -2.05 11.07
C TYR A 89 -1.83 -1.89 9.91
N LEU A 90 -2.34 -1.86 8.68
CA LEU A 90 -1.50 -1.81 7.49
C LEU A 90 -0.63 -0.55 7.44
N ILE A 91 -1.19 0.60 7.78
CA ILE A 91 -0.40 1.85 7.73
C ILE A 91 0.67 1.87 8.82
N ARG A 92 0.43 1.24 9.97
CA ARG A 92 1.45 1.14 11.01
C ARG A 92 2.59 0.22 10.62
N VAL A 93 2.28 -0.85 9.88
CA VAL A 93 3.32 -1.70 9.28
C VAL A 93 4.20 -0.86 8.35
N CYS A 94 3.58 -0.05 7.50
CA CYS A 94 4.31 0.83 6.60
C CYS A 94 5.18 1.82 7.35
N GLY A 95 4.68 2.40 8.43
CA GLY A 95 5.46 3.34 9.24
C GLY A 95 6.72 2.70 9.83
N LYS A 96 6.60 1.47 10.28
CA LYS A 96 7.76 0.75 10.80
C LYS A 96 8.76 0.37 9.72
N ALA A 97 8.28 0.11 8.51
CA ALA A 97 9.13 -0.27 7.38
C ALA A 97 9.78 0.92 6.67
N CYS A 98 9.29 2.12 6.89
CA CYS A 98 9.73 3.32 6.17
C CYS A 98 11.18 3.67 6.53
N THR A 99 12.07 3.67 5.52
CA THR A 99 13.49 3.95 5.76
C THR A 99 13.74 5.41 6.07
N GLU A 100 12.88 6.32 5.59
CA GLU A 100 12.91 7.74 5.92
C GLU A 100 12.42 8.02 7.34
N LYS A 101 11.97 6.99 8.05
CA LYS A 101 11.50 7.04 9.43
C LYS A 101 10.30 7.96 9.62
N LEU A 102 9.43 7.99 8.62
CA LEU A 102 8.18 8.74 8.69
C LEU A 102 7.12 7.90 9.40
N GLY A 103 6.42 8.52 10.33
CA GLY A 103 5.35 7.88 11.08
C GLY A 103 3.97 8.15 10.49
N LEU A 104 2.94 7.83 11.27
CA LEU A 104 1.55 7.96 10.83
C LEU A 104 1.17 9.39 10.48
N ASP A 105 1.70 10.36 11.21
CA ASP A 105 1.43 11.77 10.97
C ASP A 105 1.85 12.20 9.58
N ALA A 106 2.98 11.69 9.10
CA ALA A 106 3.47 11.97 7.75
C ALA A 106 2.73 11.14 6.70
N LEU A 107 2.60 9.84 6.92
CA LEU A 107 1.99 8.94 5.94
C LEU A 107 0.51 9.26 5.72
N GLY A 108 -0.17 9.79 6.74
CA GLY A 108 -1.55 10.24 6.61
C GLY A 108 -1.73 11.45 5.70
N LYS A 109 -0.63 12.16 5.38
CA LYS A 109 -0.67 13.31 4.47
C LYS A 109 -0.49 12.92 3.00
N LEU A 110 -0.19 11.66 2.72
CA LEU A 110 -0.10 11.17 1.34
C LEU A 110 -1.41 11.44 0.61
N SER A 111 -1.33 11.62 -0.72
CA SER A 111 -2.56 11.64 -1.52
C SER A 111 -3.31 10.33 -1.33
N ILE A 112 -4.63 10.34 -1.49
CA ILE A 112 -5.42 9.12 -1.32
C ILE A 112 -4.97 8.05 -2.31
N ARG A 113 -4.53 8.45 -3.50
CA ARG A 113 -4.00 7.52 -4.49
C ARG A 113 -2.73 6.84 -3.99
N ASP A 114 -1.79 7.61 -3.48
CA ASP A 114 -0.54 7.07 -2.95
C ASP A 114 -0.78 6.22 -1.71
N PHE A 115 -1.65 6.68 -0.83
CA PHE A 115 -2.02 5.93 0.38
C PHE A 115 -2.60 4.57 0.02
N ASN A 116 -3.52 4.52 -0.95
CA ASN A 116 -4.13 3.26 -1.39
C ASN A 116 -3.12 2.34 -2.06
N ARG A 117 -2.21 2.88 -2.86
CA ARG A 117 -1.14 2.09 -3.47
C ARG A 117 -0.24 1.47 -2.41
N LEU A 118 0.13 2.24 -1.42
CA LEU A 118 0.97 1.77 -0.32
C LEU A 118 0.24 0.67 0.47
N ARG A 119 -1.02 0.91 0.79
CA ARG A 119 -1.84 -0.07 1.52
C ARG A 119 -1.96 -1.38 0.75
N ASN A 120 -2.18 -1.31 -0.56
CA ASN A 120 -2.26 -2.50 -1.40
C ASN A 120 -0.93 -3.24 -1.47
N THR A 121 0.17 -2.51 -1.51
CA THR A 121 1.51 -3.11 -1.54
C THR A 121 1.79 -3.89 -0.26
N VAL A 122 1.53 -3.30 0.90
CA VAL A 122 1.77 -3.97 2.18
C VAL A 122 0.83 -5.16 2.36
N ARG A 123 -0.42 -5.04 1.89
CA ARG A 123 -1.35 -6.17 1.90
C ARG A 123 -0.81 -7.33 1.07
N GLY A 124 -0.27 -7.03 -0.10
CA GLY A 124 0.34 -8.04 -0.96
C GLY A 124 1.52 -8.74 -0.29
N PHE A 125 2.35 -7.97 0.41
CA PHE A 125 3.48 -8.52 1.16
C PHE A 125 3.00 -9.49 2.25
N LEU A 126 2.02 -9.07 3.05
CA LEU A 126 1.53 -9.88 4.17
C LEU A 126 0.77 -11.12 3.73
N SER A 127 0.17 -11.09 2.54
CA SER A 127 -0.63 -12.19 2.00
C SER A 127 0.18 -13.11 1.08
N ARG A 128 1.44 -12.82 0.92
CA ARG A 128 2.33 -13.54 0.00
C ARG A 128 2.50 -15.00 0.42
N LYS A 129 2.37 -15.89 -0.54
CA LYS A 129 2.65 -17.32 -0.34
C LYS A 129 4.06 -17.63 -0.83
N GLU A 130 4.78 -18.38 -0.06
CA GLU A 130 6.12 -18.85 -0.43
C GLU A 130 6.08 -20.23 -1.08
#